data_fc48cfcd1c75d246566943ed96d9f826
#
_entry.id   fc48cfcd1c75d246566943ed96d9f826
#
_cell.length_a   1.000
_cell.length_b   1.000
_cell.length_c   1.000
_cell.angle_alpha   90.00
_cell.angle_beta   90.00
_cell.angle_gamma   90.00
#
_symmetry.space_group_name_H-M   'P 1'
#
loop_
_entity.id
_entity.type
_entity.pdbx_description
1 polymer ?
#
loop_
_entity_poly.entity_id
_entity_poly.type
_entity_poly.pdbx_seq_one_letter_code
_entity_poly.pdbx_strand_id
1 'polypeptide(L)'
;RGEKKGRWHIKRDLYDWWLRKIQSGEVSVGHRYWCLSVLASYGIKCDIPEDEVLTDALELLPMFDNISDDEHNRFTKRDVLDAMNMYQENYVTYSRAEVERVSGISVPPNKRNGRKQATHLKIARFTLETMNEEQEKALQGRPKGSSQQKKMVEEWQKSHQDGKKADCIRDTGLSKPTVYRWWK
;
A
#
# COMPACT_ATOMS: atom_id res chain seq x y z
N ARG A 1 15.41 -13.58 21.16
CA ARG A 1 14.22 -13.79 20.29
C ARG A 1 13.87 -12.42 19.75
N GLY A 2 14.16 -12.17 18.43
CA GLY A 2 13.81 -10.90 17.79
C GLY A 2 12.29 -10.73 17.76
N GLU A 3 11.83 -9.50 18.06
CA GLU A 3 10.45 -9.11 17.88
C GLU A 3 10.03 -9.43 16.44
N LYS A 4 8.92 -10.15 16.27
CA LYS A 4 8.33 -10.36 14.94
C LYS A 4 8.02 -8.98 14.39
N LYS A 5 8.63 -8.60 13.26
CA LYS A 5 8.25 -7.40 12.52
C LYS A 5 6.74 -7.41 12.37
N GLY A 6 6.09 -6.32 12.78
CA GLY A 6 4.65 -6.19 12.70
C GLY A 6 4.14 -6.54 11.29
N ARG A 7 2.98 -7.21 11.23
CA ARG A 7 2.33 -7.58 9.97
C ARG A 7 2.11 -6.32 9.14
N TRP A 8 2.41 -6.37 7.85
CA TRP A 8 2.14 -5.26 6.94
C TRP A 8 0.64 -5.24 6.62
N HIS A 9 -0.03 -4.14 6.98
CA HIS A 9 -1.45 -3.94 6.73
C HIS A 9 -1.66 -3.13 5.45
N ILE A 10 -2.58 -3.57 4.62
CA ILE A 10 -3.04 -2.83 3.45
C ILE A 10 -4.20 -1.94 3.91
N LYS A 11 -4.27 -0.72 3.39
CA LYS A 11 -5.37 0.17 3.69
C LYS A 11 -6.69 -0.39 3.16
N ARG A 12 -7.79 -0.09 3.84
CA ARG A 12 -9.15 -0.48 3.50
C ARG A 12 -9.55 -0.14 2.05
N ASP A 13 -8.92 0.88 1.45
CA ASP A 13 -9.18 1.30 0.07
C ASP A 13 -9.03 0.18 -0.98
N LEU A 14 -8.21 -0.85 -0.75
CA LEU A 14 -8.15 -2.02 -1.63
C LEU A 14 -9.45 -2.83 -1.59
N TYR A 15 -9.99 -3.08 -0.39
CA TYR A 15 -11.24 -3.78 -0.19
C TYR A 15 -12.42 -3.02 -0.78
N ASP A 16 -12.56 -1.75 -0.44
CA ASP A 16 -13.62 -0.88 -0.94
C ASP A 16 -13.56 -0.70 -2.46
N TRP A 17 -12.34 -0.65 -3.02
CA TRP A 17 -12.16 -0.61 -4.47
C TRP A 17 -12.66 -1.91 -5.13
N TRP A 18 -12.35 -3.07 -4.56
CA TRP A 18 -12.79 -4.35 -5.10
C TRP A 18 -14.30 -4.52 -4.99
N LEU A 19 -14.90 -4.14 -3.87
CA LEU A 19 -16.35 -4.15 -3.68
C LEU A 19 -17.06 -3.29 -4.73
N ARG A 20 -16.57 -2.07 -4.98
CA ARG A 20 -17.10 -1.22 -6.06
C ARG A 20 -16.94 -1.84 -7.45
N LYS A 21 -15.85 -2.55 -7.70
CA LYS A 21 -15.63 -3.26 -8.97
C LYS A 21 -16.67 -4.35 -9.18
N ILE A 22 -16.98 -5.12 -8.16
CA ILE A 22 -18.07 -6.11 -8.21
C ILE A 22 -19.39 -5.42 -8.49
N GLN A 23 -19.71 -4.37 -7.74
CA GLN A 23 -20.98 -3.62 -7.87
C GLN A 23 -21.14 -2.90 -9.21
N SER A 24 -20.05 -2.61 -9.92
CA SER A 24 -20.11 -1.97 -11.24
C SER A 24 -20.62 -2.88 -12.36
N GLY A 25 -20.92 -4.16 -12.06
CA GLY A 25 -21.45 -5.11 -13.04
C GLY A 25 -20.40 -5.76 -13.94
N GLU A 26 -19.12 -5.64 -13.60
CA GLU A 26 -18.01 -6.28 -14.36
C GLU A 26 -17.96 -7.81 -14.16
N VAL A 27 -18.79 -8.37 -13.28
CA VAL A 27 -18.80 -9.80 -12.94
C VAL A 27 -19.60 -10.60 -13.98
N SER A 28 -19.02 -11.67 -14.50
CA SER A 28 -19.69 -12.61 -15.38
C SER A 28 -20.12 -13.90 -14.64
N VAL A 29 -21.04 -14.64 -15.24
CA VAL A 29 -21.70 -15.82 -14.65
C VAL A 29 -20.71 -16.82 -14.04
N GLY A 30 -19.66 -17.21 -14.75
CA GLY A 30 -18.69 -18.21 -14.29
C GLY A 30 -17.71 -17.71 -13.21
N HIS A 31 -17.71 -16.41 -12.87
CA HIS A 31 -16.74 -15.81 -11.99
C HIS A 31 -17.31 -15.30 -10.65
N ARG A 32 -18.62 -15.41 -10.43
CA ARG A 32 -19.33 -14.92 -9.24
C ARG A 32 -18.69 -15.39 -7.93
N TYR A 33 -18.51 -16.70 -7.79
CA TYR A 33 -17.87 -17.34 -6.64
C TYR A 33 -16.45 -16.78 -6.39
N TRP A 34 -15.65 -16.69 -7.44
CA TRP A 34 -14.27 -16.20 -7.33
C TRP A 34 -14.16 -14.73 -6.98
N CYS A 35 -15.11 -13.91 -7.41
CA CYS A 35 -15.18 -12.51 -7.02
C CYS A 35 -15.37 -12.34 -5.51
N LEU A 36 -16.24 -13.18 -4.88
CA LEU A 36 -16.42 -13.20 -3.43
C LEU A 36 -15.20 -13.81 -2.71
N SER A 37 -14.60 -14.84 -3.26
CA SER A 37 -13.37 -15.43 -2.70
C SER A 37 -12.23 -14.42 -2.64
N VAL A 38 -12.07 -13.58 -3.67
CA VAL A 38 -11.11 -12.47 -3.67
C VAL A 38 -11.52 -11.40 -2.66
N LEU A 39 -12.82 -11.08 -2.52
CA LEU A 39 -13.31 -10.13 -1.53
C LEU A 39 -12.95 -10.60 -0.11
N ALA A 40 -13.18 -11.88 0.21
CA ALA A 40 -12.81 -12.49 1.47
C ALA A 40 -11.29 -12.38 1.75
N SER A 41 -10.45 -12.69 0.75
CA SER A 41 -9.00 -12.54 0.86
C SER A 41 -8.56 -11.08 1.07
N TYR A 42 -9.24 -10.12 0.46
CA TYR A 42 -8.97 -8.70 0.66
C TYR A 42 -9.47 -8.20 2.02
N GLY A 43 -10.56 -8.79 2.55
CA GLY A 43 -11.00 -8.55 3.91
C GLY A 43 -9.87 -8.79 4.92
N ILE A 44 -9.23 -9.96 4.87
CA ILE A 44 -8.07 -10.27 5.74
C ILE A 44 -6.89 -9.32 5.48
N LYS A 45 -6.57 -9.03 4.21
CA LYS A 45 -5.47 -8.12 3.88
C LYS A 45 -5.64 -6.72 4.46
N CYS A 46 -6.88 -6.29 4.58
CA CYS A 46 -7.27 -4.95 5.04
C CYS A 46 -7.72 -4.92 6.50
N ASP A 47 -7.60 -6.03 7.25
CA ASP A 47 -8.07 -6.22 8.62
C ASP A 47 -9.57 -5.87 8.81
N ILE A 48 -10.40 -6.22 7.83
CA ILE A 48 -11.86 -6.06 7.92
C ILE A 48 -12.42 -7.30 8.62
N PRO A 49 -13.28 -7.15 9.64
CA PRO A 49 -13.87 -8.28 10.34
C PRO A 49 -14.66 -9.22 9.41
N GLU A 50 -14.65 -10.50 9.70
CA GLU A 50 -15.30 -11.53 8.87
C GLU A 50 -16.82 -11.31 8.74
N ASP A 51 -17.46 -10.87 9.81
CA ASP A 51 -18.89 -10.55 9.83
C ASP A 51 -19.24 -9.37 8.92
N GLU A 52 -18.39 -8.36 8.82
CA GLU A 52 -18.54 -7.25 7.89
C GLU A 52 -18.39 -7.75 6.44
N VAL A 53 -17.36 -8.54 6.14
CA VAL A 53 -17.15 -9.11 4.80
C VAL A 53 -18.30 -10.02 4.40
N LEU A 54 -18.82 -10.83 5.32
CA LEU A 54 -19.98 -11.70 5.07
C LEU A 54 -21.24 -10.88 4.79
N THR A 55 -21.46 -9.78 5.51
CA THR A 55 -22.58 -8.87 5.28
C THR A 55 -22.52 -8.27 3.88
N ASP A 56 -21.37 -7.70 3.51
CA ASP A 56 -21.16 -7.15 2.16
C ASP A 56 -21.36 -8.23 1.07
N ALA A 57 -20.86 -9.44 1.30
CA ALA A 57 -21.01 -10.55 0.36
C ALA A 57 -22.49 -10.99 0.20
N LEU A 58 -23.27 -10.98 1.28
CA LEU A 58 -24.70 -11.29 1.24
C LEU A 58 -25.52 -10.19 0.56
N GLU A 59 -25.12 -8.91 0.68
CA GLU A 59 -25.73 -7.80 -0.03
C GLU A 59 -25.54 -7.89 -1.56
N LEU A 60 -24.47 -8.54 -2.02
CA LEU A 60 -24.22 -8.79 -3.44
C LEU A 60 -25.04 -9.95 -4.01
N LEU A 61 -25.64 -10.80 -3.17
CA LEU A 61 -26.36 -12.01 -3.59
C LEU A 61 -27.46 -11.73 -4.63
N PRO A 62 -28.38 -10.74 -4.45
CA PRO A 62 -29.42 -10.46 -5.43
C PRO A 62 -28.86 -10.07 -6.80
N MET A 63 -27.77 -9.30 -6.81
CA MET A 63 -27.09 -8.90 -8.04
C MET A 63 -26.50 -10.12 -8.75
N PHE A 64 -25.83 -11.00 -8.01
CA PHE A 64 -25.21 -12.21 -8.58
C PHE A 64 -26.23 -13.23 -9.08
N ASP A 65 -27.37 -13.35 -8.43
CA ASP A 65 -28.45 -14.23 -8.88
C ASP A 65 -29.06 -13.71 -10.19
N ASN A 66 -29.20 -12.39 -10.34
CA ASN A 66 -29.75 -11.75 -11.53
C ASN A 66 -28.78 -11.71 -12.74
N ILE A 67 -27.53 -12.15 -12.61
CA ILE A 67 -26.58 -12.22 -13.75
C ILE A 67 -26.98 -13.35 -14.73
N SER A 68 -27.70 -14.38 -14.27
CA SER A 68 -28.11 -15.51 -15.09
C SER A 68 -29.61 -15.73 -14.99
N ASP A 69 -30.26 -15.86 -16.15
CA ASP A 69 -31.68 -16.25 -16.26
C ASP A 69 -31.88 -17.78 -16.19
N ASP A 70 -30.78 -18.56 -16.14
CA ASP A 70 -30.82 -20.01 -16.06
C ASP A 70 -31.16 -20.47 -14.64
N GLU A 71 -32.32 -21.11 -14.47
CA GLU A 71 -32.80 -21.66 -13.19
C GLU A 71 -31.82 -22.69 -12.59
N HIS A 72 -31.05 -23.39 -13.42
CA HIS A 72 -30.06 -24.37 -12.97
C HIS A 72 -28.74 -23.71 -12.55
N ASN A 73 -28.56 -22.41 -12.78
CA ASN A 73 -27.36 -21.65 -12.48
C ASN A 73 -27.63 -20.49 -11.51
N ARG A 74 -28.53 -20.72 -10.56
CA ARG A 74 -28.82 -19.76 -9.49
C ARG A 74 -27.59 -19.58 -8.58
N PHE A 75 -27.42 -18.36 -8.11
CA PHE A 75 -26.39 -18.06 -7.11
C PHE A 75 -27.04 -17.95 -5.73
N THR A 76 -26.65 -18.79 -4.81
CA THR A 76 -27.35 -19.00 -3.55
C THR A 76 -26.57 -18.50 -2.35
N LYS A 77 -27.23 -18.38 -1.20
CA LYS A 77 -26.54 -18.09 0.08
C LYS A 77 -25.45 -19.12 0.40
N ARG A 78 -25.63 -20.39 -0.03
CA ARG A 78 -24.61 -21.42 0.19
C ARG A 78 -23.33 -21.09 -0.59
N ASP A 79 -23.44 -20.62 -1.83
CA ASP A 79 -22.28 -20.22 -2.64
C ASP A 79 -21.52 -19.05 -1.99
N VAL A 80 -22.25 -18.11 -1.36
CA VAL A 80 -21.63 -17.02 -0.58
C VAL A 80 -20.84 -17.58 0.60
N LEU A 81 -21.47 -18.49 1.39
CA LEU A 81 -20.80 -19.09 2.54
C LEU A 81 -19.59 -19.94 2.14
N ASP A 82 -19.71 -20.69 1.04
CA ASP A 82 -18.59 -21.48 0.52
C ASP A 82 -17.43 -20.57 0.05
N ALA A 83 -17.72 -19.42 -0.55
CA ALA A 83 -16.71 -18.43 -0.94
C ALA A 83 -16.03 -17.81 0.29
N MET A 84 -16.75 -17.64 1.40
CA MET A 84 -16.19 -17.13 2.67
C MET A 84 -15.18 -18.08 3.34
N ASN A 85 -15.13 -19.37 2.95
CA ASN A 85 -14.05 -20.27 3.37
C ASN A 85 -12.65 -19.76 2.97
N MET A 86 -12.58 -18.84 2.03
CA MET A 86 -11.34 -18.16 1.63
C MET A 86 -10.93 -17.03 2.59
N TYR A 87 -11.73 -16.71 3.59
CA TYR A 87 -11.37 -15.79 4.67
C TYR A 87 -10.40 -16.48 5.64
N GLN A 88 -9.19 -16.75 5.15
CA GLN A 88 -8.12 -17.41 5.90
C GLN A 88 -6.77 -16.81 5.55
N GLU A 89 -5.88 -16.70 6.51
CA GLU A 89 -4.54 -16.13 6.33
C GLU A 89 -3.72 -16.78 5.21
N ASN A 90 -3.94 -18.06 4.96
CA ASN A 90 -3.23 -18.82 3.93
C ASN A 90 -3.57 -18.38 2.50
N TYR A 91 -4.71 -17.71 2.29
CA TYR A 91 -5.18 -17.30 0.97
C TYR A 91 -4.92 -15.83 0.64
N VAL A 92 -4.19 -15.10 1.50
CA VAL A 92 -3.84 -13.67 1.26
C VAL A 92 -2.76 -13.45 0.19
N THR A 93 -2.25 -14.51 -0.41
CA THR A 93 -1.11 -14.47 -1.34
C THR A 93 -1.49 -14.32 -2.82
N TYR A 94 -2.76 -14.15 -3.16
CA TYR A 94 -3.18 -13.94 -4.54
C TYR A 94 -2.40 -12.81 -5.21
N SER A 95 -1.73 -13.14 -6.30
CA SER A 95 -1.11 -12.15 -7.16
C SER A 95 -2.16 -11.41 -7.99
N ARG A 96 -1.83 -10.24 -8.51
CA ARG A 96 -2.72 -9.52 -9.43
C ARG A 96 -3.18 -10.38 -10.61
N ALA A 97 -2.23 -11.06 -11.26
CA ALA A 97 -2.53 -11.93 -12.40
C ALA A 97 -3.48 -13.08 -12.02
N GLU A 98 -3.35 -13.61 -10.82
CA GLU A 98 -4.24 -14.64 -10.29
C GLU A 98 -5.66 -14.10 -10.09
N VAL A 99 -5.77 -12.92 -9.46
CA VAL A 99 -7.07 -12.25 -9.26
C VAL A 99 -7.77 -12.01 -10.62
N GLU A 100 -7.04 -11.46 -11.61
CA GLU A 100 -7.60 -11.27 -12.96
C GLU A 100 -8.07 -12.60 -13.58
N ARG A 101 -7.27 -13.65 -13.44
CA ARG A 101 -7.57 -14.96 -14.02
C ARG A 101 -8.82 -15.60 -13.40
N VAL A 102 -8.96 -15.56 -12.06
CA VAL A 102 -10.08 -16.24 -11.39
C VAL A 102 -11.37 -15.42 -11.38
N SER A 103 -11.27 -14.09 -11.31
CA SER A 103 -12.45 -13.21 -11.25
C SER A 103 -12.94 -12.76 -12.62
N GLY A 104 -12.12 -12.87 -13.66
CA GLY A 104 -12.42 -12.30 -14.98
C GLY A 104 -12.41 -10.76 -15.02
N ILE A 105 -12.15 -10.09 -13.89
CA ILE A 105 -12.12 -8.63 -13.78
C ILE A 105 -10.71 -8.11 -14.01
N SER A 106 -10.55 -7.15 -14.91
CA SER A 106 -9.25 -6.51 -15.14
C SER A 106 -8.82 -5.65 -13.94
N VAL A 107 -7.61 -5.93 -13.45
CA VAL A 107 -6.99 -5.21 -12.35
C VAL A 107 -5.84 -4.37 -12.92
N PRO A 108 -5.99 -3.05 -13.05
CA PRO A 108 -4.94 -2.22 -13.62
C PRO A 108 -3.66 -2.32 -12.80
N PRO A 109 -2.48 -2.39 -13.44
CA PRO A 109 -1.23 -2.45 -12.71
C PRO A 109 -1.03 -1.18 -11.88
N ASN A 110 -0.58 -1.35 -10.65
CA ASN A 110 -0.13 -0.20 -9.86
C ASN A 110 0.93 0.58 -10.67
N LYS A 111 0.89 1.92 -10.60
CA LYS A 111 1.82 2.81 -11.33
C LYS A 111 3.31 2.45 -11.15
N ARG A 112 3.65 1.71 -10.08
CA ARG A 112 5.00 1.20 -9.80
C ARG A 112 5.20 -0.28 -10.14
N ASN A 113 4.15 -1.05 -10.42
CA ASN A 113 4.26 -2.48 -10.71
C ASN A 113 5.01 -2.71 -12.02
N GLY A 114 6.07 -3.50 -11.97
CA GLY A 114 6.87 -3.91 -13.12
C GLY A 114 7.86 -2.87 -13.64
N ARG A 115 7.92 -1.65 -13.09
CA ARG A 115 8.97 -0.69 -13.48
C ARG A 115 10.26 -0.98 -12.73
N LYS A 116 11.35 -1.26 -13.48
CA LYS A 116 12.70 -1.29 -12.92
C LYS A 116 13.01 0.09 -12.31
N GLN A 117 13.75 0.12 -11.20
CA GLN A 117 14.15 1.34 -10.49
C GLN A 117 14.77 2.39 -11.44
N ALA A 118 15.62 1.94 -12.37
CA ALA A 118 16.24 2.82 -13.38
C ALA A 118 15.21 3.54 -14.27
N THR A 119 14.16 2.82 -14.72
CA THR A 119 13.09 3.41 -15.54
C THR A 119 12.25 4.40 -14.73
N HIS A 120 11.96 4.09 -13.46
CA HIS A 120 11.26 5.01 -12.57
C HIS A 120 12.03 6.31 -12.37
N LEU A 121 13.34 6.22 -12.10
CA LEU A 121 14.21 7.37 -11.92
C LEU A 121 14.33 8.21 -13.21
N LYS A 122 14.38 7.55 -14.38
CA LYS A 122 14.43 8.24 -15.66
C LYS A 122 13.17 9.06 -15.94
N ILE A 123 11.99 8.47 -15.67
CA ILE A 123 10.71 9.19 -15.80
C ILE A 123 10.61 10.33 -14.78
N ALA A 124 11.01 10.11 -13.53
CA ALA A 124 10.99 11.15 -12.51
C ALA A 124 11.89 12.34 -12.88
N ARG A 125 13.09 12.08 -13.40
CA ARG A 125 13.99 13.14 -13.91
C ARG A 125 13.37 13.91 -15.08
N PHE A 126 12.84 13.20 -16.07
CA PHE A 126 12.18 13.84 -17.21
C PHE A 126 11.00 14.71 -16.77
N THR A 127 10.20 14.25 -15.79
CA THR A 127 9.11 15.05 -15.24
C THR A 127 9.63 16.31 -14.55
N LEU A 128 10.72 16.21 -13.77
CA LEU A 128 11.33 17.37 -13.11
C LEU A 128 11.89 18.38 -14.11
N GLU A 129 12.53 17.92 -15.19
CA GLU A 129 13.07 18.77 -16.26
C GLU A 129 11.97 19.52 -17.04
N THR A 130 10.75 19.00 -17.07
CA THR A 130 9.60 19.62 -17.76
C THR A 130 8.74 20.52 -16.87
N MET A 131 9.00 20.55 -15.56
CA MET A 131 8.27 21.36 -14.58
C MET A 131 8.90 22.75 -14.43
N ASN A 132 8.07 23.74 -14.04
CA ASN A 132 8.60 25.05 -13.64
C ASN A 132 9.32 24.97 -12.29
N GLU A 133 10.16 25.97 -11.99
CA GLU A 133 11.01 25.99 -10.77
C GLU A 133 10.23 25.84 -9.44
N GLU A 134 8.99 26.34 -9.35
CA GLU A 134 8.16 26.23 -8.15
C GLU A 134 7.64 24.79 -7.94
N GLN A 135 7.21 24.15 -9.01
CA GLN A 135 6.79 22.76 -8.99
C GLN A 135 7.97 21.82 -8.75
N GLU A 136 9.13 22.16 -9.29
CA GLU A 136 10.37 21.41 -9.07
C GLU A 136 10.79 21.45 -7.59
N LYS A 137 10.76 22.61 -6.93
CA LYS A 137 11.05 22.76 -5.50
C LYS A 137 10.09 21.98 -4.60
N ALA A 138 8.81 21.90 -4.98
CA ALA A 138 7.79 21.15 -4.22
C ALA A 138 8.00 19.62 -4.28
N LEU A 139 8.61 19.11 -5.37
CA LEU A 139 8.86 17.68 -5.58
C LEU A 139 10.26 17.23 -5.15
N GLN A 140 11.19 18.14 -5.04
CA GLN A 140 12.52 17.85 -4.50
C GLN A 140 12.37 17.58 -3.00
N GLY A 141 12.76 16.40 -2.58
CA GLY A 141 12.87 16.08 -1.17
C GLY A 141 13.83 17.04 -0.45
N ARG A 142 13.96 16.89 0.86
CA ARG A 142 14.83 17.74 1.69
C ARG A 142 16.22 17.94 1.05
N PRO A 143 16.66 19.18 0.79
CA PRO A 143 17.95 19.45 0.14
C PRO A 143 19.12 18.75 0.85
N LYS A 144 20.07 18.24 0.08
CA LYS A 144 21.28 17.61 0.60
C LYS A 144 22.03 18.62 1.48
N GLY A 145 22.25 18.29 2.75
CA GLY A 145 22.92 19.19 3.69
C GLY A 145 22.02 20.14 4.49
N SER A 146 20.70 20.13 4.28
CA SER A 146 19.73 20.91 5.08
C SER A 146 19.41 20.27 6.44
N SER A 147 20.27 19.40 6.95
CA SER A 147 20.09 18.77 8.25
C SER A 147 20.14 19.79 9.36
N GLN A 148 19.08 19.91 10.15
CA GLN A 148 19.06 20.74 11.36
C GLN A 148 20.20 20.39 12.30
N GLN A 149 20.54 19.10 12.38
CA GLN A 149 21.68 18.60 13.17
C GLN A 149 23.02 19.13 12.66
N LYS A 150 23.20 19.27 11.33
CA LYS A 150 24.40 19.89 10.75
C LYS A 150 24.52 21.34 11.16
N LYS A 151 23.42 22.10 11.06
CA LYS A 151 23.40 23.52 11.47
C LYS A 151 23.74 23.67 12.96
N MET A 152 23.15 22.84 13.82
CA MET A 152 23.44 22.84 15.24
C MET A 152 24.93 22.62 15.54
N VAL A 153 25.59 21.67 14.86
CA VAL A 153 27.02 21.42 15.04
C VAL A 153 27.86 22.60 14.55
N GLU A 154 27.53 23.15 13.37
CA GLU A 154 28.27 24.31 12.81
C GLU A 154 28.06 25.59 13.63
N GLU A 155 26.88 25.83 14.17
CA GLU A 155 26.60 26.98 15.07
C GLU A 155 27.32 26.83 16.40
N TRP A 156 27.31 25.62 16.97
CA TRP A 156 28.04 25.34 18.19
C TRP A 156 29.57 25.55 18.00
N GLN A 157 30.16 25.07 16.89
CA GLN A 157 31.57 25.29 16.57
C GLN A 157 31.92 26.77 16.40
N LYS A 158 31.05 27.57 15.82
CA LYS A 158 31.24 29.02 15.67
C LYS A 158 31.27 29.76 17.01
N SER A 159 30.44 29.31 17.95
CA SER A 159 30.40 29.92 19.30
C SER A 159 31.48 29.39 20.25
N HIS A 160 32.09 28.24 19.92
CA HIS A 160 33.11 27.58 20.76
C HIS A 160 34.34 27.20 19.92
N GLN A 161 35.16 28.20 19.55
CA GLN A 161 36.27 28.00 18.62
C GLN A 161 37.30 26.97 19.10
N ASP A 162 37.53 26.89 20.43
CA ASP A 162 38.43 25.92 21.07
C ASP A 162 37.70 24.70 21.66
N GLY A 163 36.42 24.54 21.34
CA GLY A 163 35.56 23.49 21.90
C GLY A 163 35.89 22.11 21.31
N LYS A 164 35.78 21.08 22.16
CA LYS A 164 36.00 19.68 21.75
C LYS A 164 34.73 19.00 21.34
N LYS A 165 34.82 17.97 20.47
CA LYS A 165 33.67 17.15 20.03
C LYS A 165 32.83 16.59 21.19
N ALA A 166 33.50 16.26 22.30
CA ALA A 166 32.84 15.75 23.51
C ALA A 166 31.93 16.80 24.16
N ASP A 167 32.34 18.04 24.17
CA ASP A 167 31.58 19.15 24.74
C ASP A 167 30.37 19.45 23.85
N CYS A 168 30.55 19.46 22.53
CA CYS A 168 29.43 19.59 21.57
C CYS A 168 28.39 18.48 21.73
N ILE A 169 28.80 17.23 21.96
CA ILE A 169 27.87 16.12 22.21
C ILE A 169 27.06 16.38 23.49
N ARG A 170 27.73 16.81 24.57
CA ARG A 170 27.10 17.08 25.86
C ARG A 170 26.09 18.25 25.76
N ASP A 171 26.53 19.35 25.14
CA ASP A 171 25.75 20.60 25.11
C ASP A 171 24.60 20.56 24.12
N THR A 172 24.75 19.87 22.98
CA THR A 172 23.70 19.75 21.93
C THR A 172 22.80 18.55 22.11
N GLY A 173 23.19 17.55 22.92
CA GLY A 173 22.47 16.27 23.04
C GLY A 173 22.51 15.40 21.80
N LEU A 174 23.30 15.76 20.79
CA LEU A 174 23.41 14.98 19.54
C LEU A 174 24.27 13.73 19.77
N SER A 175 23.93 12.66 19.03
CA SER A 175 24.71 11.42 19.11
C SER A 175 26.13 11.60 18.59
N LYS A 176 27.09 10.87 19.17
CA LYS A 176 28.49 10.85 18.77
C LYS A 176 28.70 10.71 17.25
N PRO A 177 28.04 9.73 16.54
CA PRO A 177 28.17 9.61 15.09
C PRO A 177 27.70 10.86 14.33
N THR A 178 26.67 11.54 14.82
CA THR A 178 26.13 12.76 14.20
C THR A 178 27.12 13.91 14.31
N VAL A 179 27.66 14.17 15.51
CA VAL A 179 28.64 15.23 15.71
C VAL A 179 29.90 14.96 14.89
N TYR A 180 30.43 13.74 14.92
CA TYR A 180 31.62 13.36 14.16
C TYR A 180 31.41 13.49 12.62
N ARG A 181 30.20 13.23 12.11
CA ARG A 181 29.88 13.40 10.68
C ARG A 181 29.95 14.86 10.24
N TRP A 182 29.54 15.80 11.06
CA TRP A 182 29.40 17.21 10.71
C TRP A 182 30.49 18.12 11.27
N TRP A 183 31.41 17.54 12.02
CA TRP A 183 32.56 18.28 12.55
C TRP A 183 33.55 18.64 11.43
N LYS A 184 33.85 19.91 11.29
CA LYS A 184 34.87 20.43 10.36
C LYS A 184 36.18 20.68 11.08
#